data_52f0c1f1668bf137ffb6a00844fe5f47
#
_entry.id   52f0c1f1668bf137ffb6a00844fe5f47
#
_cell.length_a   1.000
_cell.length_b   1.000
_cell.length_c   1.000
_cell.angle_alpha   90.00
_cell.angle_beta   90.00
_cell.angle_gamma   90.00
#
_symmetry.space_group_name_H-M   'P 1'
#
loop_
_entity.id
_entity.type
_entity.pdbx_description
1 polymer ?
#
loop_
_entity_poly.entity_id
_entity_poly.type
_entity_poly.pdbx_seq_one_letter_code
_entity_poly.pdbx_strand_id
1 'polypeptide(L)'
;RGENLMLVGDPQQLNPVILLDEMVNERLKKRYNVSQEYDYRKNSIYKVYLACDAVSDEILLHNHYRCHPSIIEFNNKKYYNSRLHVMTASQEPVPLEYLDMQDARCNMKNTAPAEAGAIAEYARAHRDRSIGIITPFVNQKQLIEQALKEVGVTDVTCGTVHAFQGDEKDVVLFSTAITDQTQAGTYEWLKNNKELINVATSRAKDKLIVLGSQKNLSRLHQEGGQDDLYELVQYVRSNGQSVVTPKKANSRALGVKPFSTATEEAFLQNLTHALGNIWLSQSRYAVYKEVPISQVFRTNDTFDDLFYSGRFD
;
A
#
# COMPACT_ATOMS: atom_id res chain seq x y z
N ARG A 1 -27.96 -13.97 28.51
CA ARG A 1 -28.84 -12.92 27.92
C ARG A 1 -28.70 -11.70 28.80
N GLY A 2 -28.26 -10.56 28.25
CA GLY A 2 -28.22 -9.27 28.93
C GLY A 2 -29.58 -8.57 28.82
N GLU A 3 -29.89 -7.73 29.78
CA GLU A 3 -31.07 -6.86 29.76
C GLU A 3 -30.83 -5.62 28.88
N ASN A 4 -29.56 -5.21 28.73
CA ASN A 4 -29.14 -4.07 27.94
C ASN A 4 -28.01 -4.47 27.01
N LEU A 5 -27.97 -3.90 25.81
CA LEU A 5 -26.90 -4.06 24.83
C LEU A 5 -26.43 -2.71 24.34
N MET A 6 -25.12 -2.52 24.37
CA MET A 6 -24.45 -1.37 23.77
C MET A 6 -23.57 -1.89 22.64
N LEU A 7 -23.78 -1.38 21.43
CA LEU A 7 -22.90 -1.62 20.29
C LEU A 7 -22.01 -0.40 20.08
N VAL A 8 -20.70 -0.64 20.00
CA VAL A 8 -19.70 0.38 19.68
C VAL A 8 -19.04 -0.04 18.37
N GLY A 9 -19.07 0.83 17.38
CA GLY A 9 -18.51 0.55 16.06
C GLY A 9 -18.52 1.78 15.16
N ASP A 10 -17.89 1.65 14.01
CA ASP A 10 -17.86 2.69 12.99
C ASP A 10 -18.21 2.07 11.63
N PRO A 11 -19.38 2.40 11.06
CA PRO A 11 -19.82 1.85 9.77
C PRO A 11 -19.01 2.37 8.58
N GLN A 12 -18.16 3.36 8.78
CA GLN A 12 -17.27 3.92 7.76
C GLN A 12 -15.89 3.27 7.78
N GLN A 13 -15.62 2.35 8.73
CA GLN A 13 -14.41 1.57 8.80
C GLN A 13 -14.60 0.14 8.30
N LEU A 14 -13.52 -0.64 8.30
CA LEU A 14 -13.51 -1.99 7.74
C LEU A 14 -14.57 -2.90 8.35
N ASN A 15 -15.26 -3.64 7.48
CA ASN A 15 -16.13 -4.71 7.91
C ASN A 15 -15.31 -5.88 8.49
N PRO A 16 -15.93 -6.73 9.32
CA PRO A 16 -15.29 -7.96 9.81
C PRO A 16 -14.80 -8.84 8.65
N VAL A 17 -13.63 -9.47 8.84
CA VAL A 17 -13.10 -10.43 7.86
C VAL A 17 -13.97 -11.66 7.83
N ILE A 18 -14.54 -11.99 6.68
CA ILE A 18 -15.41 -13.13 6.49
C ILE A 18 -14.57 -14.35 6.12
N LEU A 19 -14.43 -15.29 7.06
CA LEU A 19 -13.68 -16.53 6.86
C LEU A 19 -14.56 -17.69 6.41
N LEU A 20 -15.89 -17.59 6.58
CA LEU A 20 -16.83 -18.66 6.28
C LEU A 20 -17.03 -18.79 4.77
N ASP A 21 -16.83 -19.97 4.23
CA ASP A 21 -17.12 -20.30 2.83
C ASP A 21 -18.60 -20.10 2.50
N GLU A 22 -18.89 -19.65 1.27
CA GLU A 22 -20.25 -19.31 0.85
C GLU A 22 -21.19 -20.53 0.85
N MET A 23 -20.72 -21.69 0.35
CA MET A 23 -21.52 -22.91 0.33
C MET A 23 -21.82 -23.41 1.74
N VAL A 24 -20.84 -23.26 2.65
CA VAL A 24 -21.04 -23.60 4.07
C VAL A 24 -22.03 -22.65 4.72
N ASN A 25 -21.93 -21.34 4.46
CA ASN A 25 -22.86 -20.33 4.96
C ASN A 25 -24.29 -20.63 4.51
N GLU A 26 -24.52 -20.88 3.22
CA GLU A 26 -25.86 -21.21 2.69
C GLU A 26 -26.45 -22.50 3.29
N ARG A 27 -25.60 -23.53 3.52
CA ARG A 27 -25.98 -24.75 4.17
C ARG A 27 -26.43 -24.53 5.63
N LEU A 28 -25.66 -23.71 6.37
CA LEU A 28 -25.97 -23.38 7.76
C LEU A 28 -27.25 -22.54 7.86
N LYS A 29 -27.40 -21.54 6.98
CA LYS A 29 -28.62 -20.74 6.90
C LYS A 29 -29.87 -21.61 6.71
N LYS A 30 -29.81 -22.54 5.74
CA LYS A 30 -30.93 -23.50 5.50
C LYS A 30 -31.15 -24.40 6.70
N ARG A 31 -30.10 -24.95 7.31
CA ARG A 31 -30.21 -25.87 8.45
C ARG A 31 -30.82 -25.21 9.67
N TYR A 32 -30.52 -23.96 9.94
CA TYR A 32 -30.98 -23.25 11.14
C TYR A 32 -32.07 -22.22 10.85
N ASN A 33 -32.60 -22.20 9.65
CA ASN A 33 -33.64 -21.27 9.19
C ASN A 33 -33.28 -19.80 9.48
N VAL A 34 -32.05 -19.42 9.13
CA VAL A 34 -31.54 -18.05 9.32
C VAL A 34 -32.02 -17.18 8.16
N SER A 35 -32.69 -16.08 8.45
CA SER A 35 -33.20 -15.17 7.44
C SER A 35 -32.06 -14.31 6.83
N GLN A 36 -32.32 -13.70 5.66
CA GLN A 36 -31.31 -13.02 4.86
C GLN A 36 -30.71 -11.79 5.57
N GLU A 37 -31.45 -11.10 6.40
CA GLU A 37 -30.98 -9.97 7.20
C GLU A 37 -29.90 -10.34 8.21
N TYR A 38 -29.85 -11.60 8.64
CA TYR A 38 -28.82 -12.14 9.55
C TYR A 38 -27.70 -12.87 8.83
N ASP A 39 -27.61 -12.73 7.50
CA ASP A 39 -26.54 -13.36 6.73
C ASP A 39 -25.18 -12.80 7.14
N TYR A 40 -24.38 -13.60 7.83
CA TYR A 40 -23.05 -13.26 8.33
C TYR A 40 -22.08 -12.75 7.23
N ARG A 41 -22.23 -13.24 5.98
CA ARG A 41 -21.37 -12.83 4.88
C ARG A 41 -21.74 -11.45 4.32
N LYS A 42 -22.96 -11.01 4.50
CA LYS A 42 -23.49 -9.76 3.93
C LYS A 42 -23.63 -8.65 4.95
N ASN A 43 -23.88 -9.01 6.21
CA ASN A 43 -24.24 -8.07 7.25
C ASN A 43 -23.35 -8.22 8.48
N SER A 44 -22.85 -7.11 8.98
CA SER A 44 -22.25 -7.05 10.32
C SER A 44 -23.36 -6.96 11.38
N ILE A 45 -23.05 -7.32 12.61
CA ILE A 45 -23.98 -7.16 13.75
C ILE A 45 -24.44 -5.69 13.87
N TYR A 46 -23.57 -4.73 13.57
CA TYR A 46 -23.90 -3.31 13.59
C TYR A 46 -24.97 -2.97 12.54
N LYS A 47 -24.83 -3.43 11.30
CA LYS A 47 -25.82 -3.23 10.24
C LYS A 47 -27.16 -3.89 10.57
N VAL A 48 -27.13 -5.09 11.14
CA VAL A 48 -28.35 -5.79 11.57
C VAL A 48 -29.07 -5.00 12.65
N TYR A 49 -28.33 -4.50 13.62
CA TYR A 49 -28.91 -3.70 14.70
C TYR A 49 -29.54 -2.41 14.20
N LEU A 50 -28.85 -1.65 13.37
CA LEU A 50 -29.38 -0.42 12.76
C LEU A 50 -30.67 -0.68 11.94
N ALA A 51 -30.77 -1.84 11.28
CA ALA A 51 -31.92 -2.18 10.47
C ALA A 51 -33.14 -2.67 11.31
N CYS A 52 -32.88 -3.31 12.45
CA CYS A 52 -33.93 -3.94 13.28
C CYS A 52 -34.38 -3.07 14.44
N ASP A 53 -33.60 -2.09 14.87
CA ASP A 53 -33.89 -1.26 16.03
C ASP A 53 -34.35 0.14 15.61
N ALA A 54 -35.66 0.37 15.67
CA ALA A 54 -36.27 1.66 15.38
C ALA A 54 -36.33 2.61 16.61
N VAL A 55 -35.80 2.18 17.76
CA VAL A 55 -36.04 2.84 19.05
C VAL A 55 -34.74 3.38 19.68
N SER A 56 -33.58 2.84 19.31
CA SER A 56 -32.29 3.26 19.88
C SER A 56 -31.72 4.48 19.20
N ASP A 57 -31.21 5.42 19.99
CA ASP A 57 -30.52 6.58 19.49
C ASP A 57 -29.11 6.18 19.03
N GLU A 58 -28.75 6.54 17.80
CA GLU A 58 -27.38 6.49 17.31
C GLU A 58 -26.60 7.70 17.83
N ILE A 59 -25.60 7.44 18.69
CA ILE A 59 -24.75 8.49 19.23
C ILE A 59 -23.42 8.50 18.47
N LEU A 60 -23.18 9.54 17.68
CA LEU A 60 -21.88 9.77 17.07
C LEU A 60 -20.93 10.42 18.09
N LEU A 61 -19.76 9.84 18.30
CA LEU A 61 -18.69 10.47 19.07
C LEU A 61 -18.00 11.52 18.19
N HIS A 62 -18.34 12.78 18.39
CA HIS A 62 -17.90 13.88 17.55
C HIS A 62 -16.44 14.28 17.72
N ASN A 63 -15.84 14.06 18.89
CA ASN A 63 -14.49 14.55 19.20
C ASN A 63 -13.43 13.59 18.68
N HIS A 64 -12.55 14.13 17.83
CA HIS A 64 -11.41 13.38 17.28
C HIS A 64 -10.10 13.85 17.91
N TYR A 65 -9.35 12.91 18.50
CA TYR A 65 -8.14 13.18 19.31
C TYR A 65 -6.85 12.58 18.71
N ARG A 66 -6.87 12.04 17.48
CA ARG A 66 -5.73 11.30 16.94
C ARG A 66 -4.94 12.09 15.90
N CYS A 67 -5.58 12.39 14.78
CA CYS A 67 -4.88 12.87 13.60
C CYS A 67 -4.68 14.38 13.61
N HIS A 68 -3.61 14.84 12.96
CA HIS A 68 -3.46 16.24 12.59
C HIS A 68 -4.73 16.75 11.85
N PRO A 69 -5.18 18.00 12.10
CA PRO A 69 -6.39 18.53 11.48
C PRO A 69 -6.45 18.36 9.96
N SER A 70 -5.36 18.67 9.27
CA SER A 70 -5.31 18.54 7.80
C SER A 70 -5.42 17.09 7.32
N ILE A 71 -5.03 16.11 8.10
CA ILE A 71 -5.14 14.69 7.72
C ILE A 71 -6.59 14.24 7.82
N ILE A 72 -7.22 14.49 8.98
CA ILE A 72 -8.59 13.99 9.23
C ILE A 72 -9.66 14.79 8.48
N GLU A 73 -9.36 15.98 8.01
CA GLU A 73 -10.32 16.85 7.30
C GLU A 73 -10.87 16.19 6.03
N PHE A 74 -10.04 15.45 5.28
CA PHE A 74 -10.50 14.65 4.14
C PHE A 74 -11.57 13.66 4.56
N ASN A 75 -11.27 12.84 5.59
CA ASN A 75 -12.19 11.83 6.10
C ASN A 75 -13.45 12.47 6.69
N ASN A 76 -13.29 13.58 7.41
CA ASN A 76 -14.39 14.30 8.02
C ASN A 76 -15.41 14.78 6.98
N LYS A 77 -14.93 15.40 5.90
CA LYS A 77 -15.78 15.83 4.79
C LYS A 77 -16.39 14.64 4.04
N LYS A 78 -15.58 13.63 3.73
CA LYS A 78 -15.97 12.55 2.82
C LYS A 78 -16.89 11.53 3.50
N TYR A 79 -16.61 11.16 4.76
CA TYR A 79 -17.23 10.01 5.42
C TYR A 79 -18.08 10.38 6.63
N TYR A 80 -17.83 11.53 7.25
CA TYR A 80 -18.50 11.92 8.50
C TYR A 80 -19.34 13.21 8.36
N ASN A 81 -19.60 13.67 7.13
CA ASN A 81 -20.42 14.86 6.85
C ASN A 81 -19.99 16.10 7.63
N SER A 82 -18.69 16.29 7.82
CA SER A 82 -18.05 17.39 8.56
C SER A 82 -18.53 17.50 10.02
N ARG A 83 -18.94 16.38 10.63
CA ARG A 83 -19.45 16.34 12.00
C ARG A 83 -18.37 16.10 13.07
N LEU A 84 -17.12 15.79 12.68
CA LEU A 84 -16.04 15.59 13.64
C LEU A 84 -15.46 16.93 14.09
N HIS A 85 -15.32 17.07 15.40
CA HIS A 85 -14.60 18.17 16.02
C HIS A 85 -13.16 17.72 16.29
N VAL A 86 -12.21 18.34 15.62
CA VAL A 86 -10.79 17.95 15.76
C VAL A 86 -10.21 18.65 16.98
N MET A 87 -9.80 17.85 17.95
CA MET A 87 -9.29 18.29 19.27
C MET A 87 -7.76 18.15 19.38
N THR A 88 -7.08 17.74 18.30
CA THR A 88 -5.64 17.56 18.27
C THR A 88 -4.91 18.87 18.04
N ALA A 89 -3.72 18.99 18.65
CA ALA A 89 -2.84 20.15 18.54
C ALA A 89 -1.48 19.77 17.94
N SER A 90 -1.46 18.84 16.97
CA SER A 90 -0.21 18.47 16.27
C SER A 90 0.36 19.71 15.55
N GLN A 91 1.69 19.89 15.66
CA GLN A 91 2.43 20.99 15.08
C GLN A 91 3.34 20.53 13.92
N GLU A 92 3.04 19.37 13.32
CA GLU A 92 3.78 18.91 12.16
C GLU A 92 3.64 19.94 11.01
N PRO A 93 4.74 20.52 10.53
CA PRO A 93 4.65 21.61 9.53
C PRO A 93 4.21 21.11 8.15
N VAL A 94 4.43 19.85 7.84
CA VAL A 94 4.06 19.22 6.56
C VAL A 94 3.29 17.92 6.84
N PRO A 95 2.03 18.01 7.29
CA PRO A 95 1.24 16.85 7.71
C PRO A 95 0.80 15.97 6.53
N LEU A 96 0.78 16.52 5.33
CA LEU A 96 0.37 15.83 4.10
C LEU A 96 1.48 15.89 3.06
N GLU A 97 1.86 14.76 2.51
CA GLU A 97 2.86 14.68 1.45
C GLU A 97 2.45 13.67 0.39
N TYR A 98 2.61 14.02 -0.89
CA TYR A 98 2.42 13.13 -2.01
C TYR A 98 3.75 12.89 -2.72
N LEU A 99 4.17 11.63 -2.82
CA LEU A 99 5.32 11.23 -3.61
C LEU A 99 4.84 10.73 -4.98
N ASP A 100 4.96 11.58 -5.99
CA ASP A 100 4.61 11.22 -7.37
C ASP A 100 5.70 10.35 -8.00
N MET A 101 5.42 9.06 -8.09
CA MET A 101 6.36 8.06 -8.58
C MET A 101 6.42 8.09 -10.12
N GLN A 102 7.49 8.67 -10.68
CA GLN A 102 7.70 8.72 -12.13
C GLN A 102 8.09 7.35 -12.70
N ASP A 103 8.76 6.50 -11.93
CA ASP A 103 9.01 5.10 -12.26
C ASP A 103 7.87 4.25 -11.69
N ALA A 104 6.83 4.05 -12.48
CA ALA A 104 5.64 3.30 -12.10
C ALA A 104 5.59 1.92 -12.76
N ARG A 105 6.74 1.30 -12.99
CA ARG A 105 6.82 -0.08 -13.54
C ARG A 105 6.40 -1.09 -12.49
N CYS A 106 5.79 -2.17 -12.97
CA CYS A 106 5.41 -3.33 -12.18
C CYS A 106 6.38 -4.48 -12.49
N ASN A 107 6.86 -5.19 -11.50
CA ASN A 107 7.64 -6.42 -11.69
C ASN A 107 6.82 -7.69 -11.39
N MET A 108 5.77 -7.56 -10.61
CA MET A 108 4.83 -8.61 -10.27
C MET A 108 3.45 -7.99 -10.05
N LYS A 109 2.38 -8.76 -10.26
CA LYS A 109 0.99 -8.27 -10.10
C LYS A 109 0.79 -7.52 -8.79
N ASN A 110 0.27 -6.31 -8.88
CA ASN A 110 -0.03 -5.43 -7.74
C ASN A 110 1.21 -5.08 -6.90
N THR A 111 2.34 -4.80 -7.55
CA THR A 111 3.56 -4.31 -6.92
C THR A 111 4.07 -3.05 -7.61
N ALA A 112 4.71 -2.19 -6.84
CA ALA A 112 5.37 -0.97 -7.28
C ALA A 112 6.76 -0.87 -6.61
N PRO A 113 7.81 -1.40 -7.24
CA PRO A 113 9.16 -1.44 -6.66
C PRO A 113 9.71 -0.06 -6.29
N ALA A 114 9.38 0.96 -7.06
CA ALA A 114 9.82 2.32 -6.76
C ALA A 114 9.18 2.86 -5.47
N GLU A 115 7.91 2.56 -5.21
CA GLU A 115 7.26 2.91 -3.94
C GLU A 115 7.92 2.17 -2.77
N ALA A 116 8.17 0.87 -2.91
CA ALA A 116 8.82 0.06 -1.87
C ALA A 116 10.22 0.59 -1.53
N GLY A 117 11.02 0.98 -2.53
CA GLY A 117 12.33 1.59 -2.32
C GLY A 117 12.27 2.95 -1.63
N ALA A 118 11.35 3.81 -2.04
CA ALA A 118 11.16 5.11 -1.40
C ALA A 118 10.73 4.98 0.07
N ILE A 119 9.84 4.03 0.37
CA ILE A 119 9.39 3.70 1.73
C ILE A 119 10.58 3.23 2.59
N ALA A 120 11.38 2.30 2.07
CA ALA A 120 12.53 1.77 2.81
C ALA A 120 13.55 2.87 3.13
N GLU A 121 13.84 3.75 2.19
CA GLU A 121 14.74 4.89 2.39
C GLU A 121 14.16 5.89 3.40
N TYR A 122 12.87 6.19 3.31
CA TYR A 122 12.21 7.06 4.29
C TYR A 122 12.30 6.46 5.71
N ALA A 123 11.95 5.20 5.87
CA ALA A 123 11.99 4.52 7.17
C ALA A 123 13.43 4.45 7.73
N ARG A 124 14.44 4.26 6.87
CA ARG A 124 15.84 4.27 7.27
C ARG A 124 16.28 5.64 7.80
N ALA A 125 15.77 6.71 7.21
CA ALA A 125 16.14 8.09 7.56
C ALA A 125 15.41 8.62 8.81
N HIS A 126 14.26 8.04 9.19
CA HIS A 126 13.38 8.56 10.27
C HIS A 126 13.12 7.51 11.36
N ARG A 127 14.19 6.92 11.89
CA ARG A 127 14.10 5.87 12.94
C ARG A 127 13.64 6.38 14.32
N ASP A 128 13.59 7.68 14.49
CA ASP A 128 13.14 8.37 15.70
C ASP A 128 11.61 8.49 15.80
N ARG A 129 10.88 8.11 14.73
CA ARG A 129 9.42 8.21 14.68
C ARG A 129 8.77 6.83 14.60
N SER A 130 7.57 6.69 15.16
CA SER A 130 6.77 5.50 14.93
C SER A 130 6.17 5.52 13.52
N ILE A 131 6.57 4.54 12.70
CA ILE A 131 6.19 4.48 11.29
C ILE A 131 5.26 3.31 11.03
N GLY A 132 4.15 3.59 10.36
CA GLY A 132 3.25 2.60 9.79
C GLY A 132 3.28 2.64 8.27
N ILE A 133 3.33 1.47 7.66
CA ILE A 133 3.32 1.33 6.20
C ILE A 133 2.11 0.52 5.82
N ILE A 134 1.21 1.13 5.07
CA ILE A 134 -0.07 0.54 4.68
C ILE A 134 -0.14 0.41 3.17
N THR A 135 -0.57 -0.75 2.70
CA THR A 135 -0.86 -0.98 1.28
C THR A 135 -2.10 -1.87 1.13
N PRO A 136 -2.89 -1.71 0.06
CA PRO A 136 -4.04 -2.59 -0.19
C PRO A 136 -3.66 -4.01 -0.62
N PHE A 137 -2.41 -4.24 -1.07
CA PHE A 137 -2.03 -5.49 -1.73
C PHE A 137 -0.99 -6.30 -0.95
N VAL A 138 -1.25 -7.59 -0.78
CA VAL A 138 -0.34 -8.53 -0.10
C VAL A 138 1.02 -8.61 -0.79
N ASN A 139 1.05 -8.64 -2.13
CA ASN A 139 2.32 -8.69 -2.88
C ASN A 139 3.15 -7.42 -2.66
N GLN A 140 2.52 -6.25 -2.62
CA GLN A 140 3.22 -4.99 -2.32
C GLN A 140 3.74 -4.97 -0.89
N LYS A 141 2.96 -5.47 0.08
CA LYS A 141 3.42 -5.63 1.47
C LYS A 141 4.70 -6.46 1.53
N GLN A 142 4.72 -7.64 0.90
CA GLN A 142 5.90 -8.51 0.89
C GLN A 142 7.12 -7.83 0.26
N LEU A 143 6.92 -7.10 -0.83
CA LEU A 143 7.98 -6.35 -1.49
C LEU A 143 8.54 -5.23 -0.60
N ILE A 144 7.67 -4.51 0.12
CA ILE A 144 8.08 -3.48 1.07
C ILE A 144 8.84 -4.11 2.25
N GLU A 145 8.36 -5.22 2.81
CA GLU A 145 9.04 -5.93 3.90
C GLU A 145 10.45 -6.39 3.49
N GLN A 146 10.58 -6.88 2.25
CA GLN A 146 11.89 -7.22 1.70
C GLN A 146 12.80 -5.99 1.60
N ALA A 147 12.31 -4.88 1.03
CA ALA A 147 13.07 -3.65 0.89
C ALA A 147 13.51 -3.08 2.25
N LEU A 148 12.65 -3.11 3.26
CA LEU A 148 12.98 -2.71 4.63
C LEU A 148 14.09 -3.57 5.23
N LYS A 149 14.02 -4.87 5.05
CA LYS A 149 15.03 -5.82 5.51
C LYS A 149 16.39 -5.55 4.85
N GLU A 150 16.41 -5.26 3.56
CA GLU A 150 17.63 -4.94 2.81
C GLU A 150 18.35 -3.68 3.33
N VAL A 151 17.60 -2.68 3.82
CA VAL A 151 18.17 -1.47 4.43
C VAL A 151 18.34 -1.58 5.95
N GLY A 152 18.10 -2.75 6.53
CA GLY A 152 18.29 -3.03 7.97
C GLY A 152 17.27 -2.32 8.88
N VAL A 153 16.03 -2.13 8.39
CA VAL A 153 14.91 -1.56 9.17
C VAL A 153 13.97 -2.68 9.58
N THR A 154 13.79 -2.88 10.89
CA THR A 154 12.97 -3.97 11.45
C THR A 154 11.90 -3.50 12.44
N ASP A 155 11.95 -2.24 12.83
CA ASP A 155 11.16 -1.63 13.90
C ASP A 155 9.95 -0.83 13.39
N VAL A 156 9.54 -1.07 12.14
CA VAL A 156 8.36 -0.46 11.53
C VAL A 156 7.24 -1.47 11.35
N THR A 157 6.00 -1.03 11.45
CA THR A 157 4.83 -1.85 11.20
C THR A 157 4.47 -1.78 9.71
N CYS A 158 4.54 -2.90 8.99
CA CYS A 158 4.10 -2.99 7.60
C CYS A 158 2.94 -3.96 7.46
N GLY A 159 1.85 -3.55 6.81
CA GLY A 159 0.69 -4.42 6.67
C GLY A 159 -0.31 -3.97 5.62
N THR A 160 -1.28 -4.86 5.37
CA THR A 160 -2.50 -4.44 4.70
C THR A 160 -3.38 -3.68 5.69
N VAL A 161 -4.37 -2.95 5.18
CA VAL A 161 -5.23 -2.08 6.00
C VAL A 161 -5.87 -2.81 7.19
N HIS A 162 -6.22 -4.09 7.03
CA HIS A 162 -6.79 -4.91 8.12
C HIS A 162 -5.83 -5.11 9.31
N ALA A 163 -4.52 -5.16 9.05
CA ALA A 163 -3.53 -5.32 10.10
C ALA A 163 -3.37 -4.06 10.99
N PHE A 164 -3.86 -2.93 10.52
CA PHE A 164 -3.79 -1.64 11.23
C PHE A 164 -5.08 -1.26 11.96
N GLN A 165 -6.09 -2.13 11.98
CA GLN A 165 -7.32 -1.82 12.68
C GLN A 165 -7.07 -1.69 14.20
N GLY A 166 -7.28 -0.48 14.73
CA GLY A 166 -7.02 -0.16 16.15
C GLY A 166 -5.61 0.37 16.45
N ASP A 167 -4.64 0.23 15.54
CA ASP A 167 -3.29 0.78 15.70
C ASP A 167 -3.19 2.24 15.18
N GLU A 168 -2.18 2.97 15.64
CA GLU A 168 -1.89 4.34 15.20
C GLU A 168 -0.37 4.59 15.19
N LYS A 169 0.11 5.45 14.30
CA LYS A 169 1.52 5.79 14.14
C LYS A 169 1.70 7.29 13.95
N ASP A 170 2.86 7.80 14.33
CA ASP A 170 3.16 9.22 14.11
C ASP A 170 3.18 9.54 12.62
N VAL A 171 3.80 8.66 11.82
CA VAL A 171 3.84 8.76 10.36
C VAL A 171 3.23 7.52 9.73
N VAL A 172 2.35 7.72 8.76
CA VAL A 172 1.85 6.64 7.90
C VAL A 172 2.27 6.88 6.46
N LEU A 173 2.89 5.86 5.86
CA LEU A 173 3.15 5.80 4.42
C LEU A 173 2.09 4.90 3.77
N PHE A 174 1.29 5.47 2.90
CA PHE A 174 0.26 4.75 2.16
C PHE A 174 0.73 4.48 0.73
N SER A 175 1.12 3.24 0.46
CA SER A 175 1.56 2.75 -0.86
C SER A 175 0.36 2.31 -1.67
N THR A 176 0.03 3.04 -2.73
CA THR A 176 -1.13 2.72 -3.58
C THR A 176 -0.86 1.56 -4.53
N ALA A 177 0.39 1.33 -4.88
CA ALA A 177 0.87 0.35 -5.86
C ALA A 177 0.14 0.43 -7.21
N ILE A 178 -0.26 1.64 -7.62
CA ILE A 178 -0.85 1.92 -8.94
C ILE A 178 0.25 2.14 -9.96
N THR A 179 0.32 1.23 -10.93
CA THR A 179 1.39 1.16 -11.92
C THR A 179 0.86 1.23 -13.35
N ASP A 180 1.76 1.21 -14.32
CA ASP A 180 1.43 1.15 -15.76
C ASP A 180 0.67 -0.12 -16.15
N GLN A 181 0.81 -1.21 -15.38
CA GLN A 181 0.13 -2.49 -15.60
C GLN A 181 -1.12 -2.68 -14.75
N THR A 182 -1.49 -1.70 -13.91
CA THR A 182 -2.71 -1.80 -13.10
C THR A 182 -3.93 -1.89 -14.02
N GLN A 183 -4.69 -2.97 -13.86
CA GLN A 183 -5.90 -3.24 -14.61
C GLN A 183 -7.08 -2.42 -14.07
N ALA A 184 -8.02 -2.08 -14.95
CA ALA A 184 -9.22 -1.33 -14.60
C ALA A 184 -10.02 -1.99 -13.45
N GLY A 185 -10.20 -3.31 -13.46
CA GLY A 185 -10.92 -4.03 -12.40
C GLY A 185 -10.23 -3.97 -11.04
N THR A 186 -8.89 -3.96 -10.98
CA THR A 186 -8.14 -3.78 -9.73
C THR A 186 -8.31 -2.36 -9.19
N TYR A 187 -8.26 -1.37 -10.07
CA TYR A 187 -8.48 0.01 -9.70
C TYR A 187 -9.91 0.27 -9.24
N GLU A 188 -10.89 -0.28 -9.95
CA GLU A 188 -12.32 -0.20 -9.61
C GLU A 188 -12.60 -0.76 -8.20
N TRP A 189 -11.99 -1.90 -7.87
CA TRP A 189 -12.07 -2.47 -6.53
C TRP A 189 -11.47 -1.52 -5.49
N LEU A 190 -10.31 -0.92 -5.76
CA LEU A 190 -9.62 -0.06 -4.81
C LEU A 190 -10.36 1.27 -4.59
N LYS A 191 -10.79 1.94 -5.67
CA LYS A 191 -11.47 3.25 -5.58
C LYS A 191 -12.81 3.18 -4.86
N ASN A 192 -13.50 2.02 -4.95
CA ASN A 192 -14.79 1.79 -4.31
C ASN A 192 -14.67 1.25 -2.87
N ASN A 193 -13.45 1.02 -2.39
CA ASN A 193 -13.22 0.52 -1.03
C ASN A 193 -12.97 1.69 -0.06
N LYS A 194 -14.04 2.46 0.19
CA LYS A 194 -13.98 3.66 1.05
C LYS A 194 -13.48 3.36 2.46
N GLU A 195 -13.86 2.22 3.02
CA GLU A 195 -13.48 1.79 4.35
C GLU A 195 -11.96 1.59 4.46
N LEU A 196 -11.36 1.05 3.40
CA LEU A 196 -9.91 0.87 3.29
C LEU A 196 -9.20 2.24 3.28
N ILE A 197 -9.67 3.17 2.47
CA ILE A 197 -9.08 4.51 2.36
C ILE A 197 -9.25 5.28 3.68
N ASN A 198 -10.44 5.23 4.28
CA ASN A 198 -10.71 5.87 5.56
C ASN A 198 -9.80 5.34 6.66
N VAL A 199 -9.63 4.03 6.78
CA VAL A 199 -8.73 3.44 7.79
C VAL A 199 -7.28 3.80 7.50
N ALA A 200 -6.80 3.65 6.26
CA ALA A 200 -5.41 3.94 5.91
C ALA A 200 -5.00 5.37 6.29
N THR A 201 -5.86 6.35 6.00
CA THR A 201 -5.58 7.76 6.28
C THR A 201 -5.71 8.10 7.77
N SER A 202 -6.71 7.54 8.46
CA SER A 202 -6.97 7.84 9.88
C SER A 202 -6.03 7.15 10.87
N ARG A 203 -5.01 6.41 10.41
CA ARG A 203 -3.96 5.84 11.29
C ARG A 203 -2.80 6.80 11.54
N ALA A 204 -2.65 7.84 10.74
CA ALA A 204 -1.59 8.83 10.87
C ALA A 204 -1.94 9.87 11.95
N LYS A 205 -1.06 10.02 12.95
CA LYS A 205 -1.21 11.06 13.96
C LYS A 205 -0.73 12.40 13.43
N ASP A 206 0.52 12.48 13.01
CA ASP A 206 1.16 13.72 12.62
C ASP A 206 1.30 13.87 11.11
N LYS A 207 1.71 12.81 10.40
CA LYS A 207 2.03 12.89 8.98
C LYS A 207 1.50 11.72 8.18
N LEU A 208 0.84 12.03 7.07
CA LEU A 208 0.42 11.08 6.04
C LEU A 208 1.21 11.32 4.76
N ILE A 209 1.91 10.30 4.29
CA ILE A 209 2.63 10.30 3.03
C ILE A 209 1.93 9.32 2.09
N VAL A 210 1.40 9.80 0.99
CA VAL A 210 0.78 8.96 -0.05
C VAL A 210 1.75 8.79 -1.20
N LEU A 211 2.04 7.53 -1.57
CA LEU A 211 2.90 7.20 -2.69
C LEU A 211 2.09 6.63 -3.83
N GLY A 212 2.34 7.10 -5.05
CA GLY A 212 1.66 6.60 -6.23
C GLY A 212 2.09 7.34 -7.49
N SER A 213 1.62 6.88 -8.65
CA SER A 213 1.85 7.53 -9.94
C SER A 213 0.64 8.37 -10.35
N GLN A 214 0.77 9.68 -10.33
CA GLN A 214 -0.28 10.60 -10.78
C GLN A 214 -0.70 10.30 -12.21
N LYS A 215 0.26 9.99 -13.08
CA LYS A 215 -0.01 9.64 -14.49
C LYS A 215 -0.94 8.43 -14.60
N ASN A 216 -0.68 7.37 -13.83
CA ASN A 216 -1.50 6.15 -13.89
C ASN A 216 -2.83 6.31 -13.17
N LEU A 217 -2.88 7.07 -12.09
CA LEU A 217 -4.14 7.44 -11.44
C LEU A 217 -5.05 8.21 -12.40
N SER A 218 -4.54 9.25 -13.09
CA SER A 218 -5.31 10.00 -14.08
C SER A 218 -5.75 9.17 -15.27
N ARG A 219 -4.95 8.18 -15.68
CA ARG A 219 -5.31 7.23 -16.76
C ARG A 219 -6.48 6.32 -16.39
N LEU A 220 -6.56 5.94 -15.10
CA LEU A 220 -7.55 4.99 -14.60
C LEU A 220 -8.81 5.67 -14.06
N HIS A 221 -8.68 6.93 -13.66
CA HIS A 221 -9.80 7.74 -13.21
C HIS A 221 -10.81 7.97 -14.35
N GLN A 222 -12.10 7.89 -14.02
CA GLN A 222 -13.21 8.20 -14.94
C GLN A 222 -13.98 9.39 -14.39
N GLU A 223 -14.14 10.41 -15.19
CA GLU A 223 -14.91 11.61 -14.81
C GLU A 223 -16.37 11.26 -14.50
N GLY A 224 -16.91 11.89 -13.44
CA GLY A 224 -18.31 11.73 -13.03
C GLY A 224 -18.60 10.50 -12.17
N GLY A 225 -17.62 9.65 -11.89
CA GLY A 225 -17.76 8.53 -10.96
C GLY A 225 -17.21 8.82 -9.56
N GLN A 226 -17.68 8.08 -8.56
CA GLN A 226 -17.07 8.11 -7.23
C GLN A 226 -15.66 7.48 -7.31
N ASP A 227 -14.65 8.20 -6.82
CA ASP A 227 -13.27 7.75 -6.81
C ASP A 227 -12.52 8.32 -5.60
N ASP A 228 -12.72 7.68 -4.47
CA ASP A 228 -12.19 8.13 -3.20
C ASP A 228 -10.65 8.14 -3.18
N LEU A 229 -9.99 7.24 -3.92
CA LEU A 229 -8.53 7.22 -4.01
C LEU A 229 -8.00 8.41 -4.80
N TYR A 230 -8.60 8.70 -5.95
CA TYR A 230 -8.21 9.86 -6.76
C TYR A 230 -8.45 11.16 -6.00
N GLU A 231 -9.61 11.30 -5.36
CA GLU A 231 -9.95 12.45 -4.55
C GLU A 231 -8.97 12.63 -3.36
N LEU A 232 -8.57 11.54 -2.68
CA LEU A 232 -7.55 11.58 -1.63
C LEU A 232 -6.22 12.12 -2.18
N VAL A 233 -5.76 11.60 -3.31
CA VAL A 233 -4.49 12.05 -3.91
C VAL A 233 -4.57 13.51 -4.31
N GLN A 234 -5.68 13.97 -4.92
CA GLN A 234 -5.86 15.39 -5.25
C GLN A 234 -5.91 16.26 -3.99
N TYR A 235 -6.58 15.80 -2.93
CA TYR A 235 -6.62 16.50 -1.66
C TYR A 235 -5.22 16.66 -1.04
N VAL A 236 -4.44 15.58 -0.96
CA VAL A 236 -3.07 15.60 -0.41
C VAL A 236 -2.17 16.52 -1.22
N ARG A 237 -2.27 16.50 -2.55
CA ARG A 237 -1.49 17.38 -3.44
C ARG A 237 -1.85 18.86 -3.31
N SER A 238 -3.13 19.16 -3.08
CA SER A 238 -3.61 20.55 -3.00
C SER A 238 -3.41 21.17 -1.62
N ASN A 239 -3.38 20.36 -0.56
CA ASN A 239 -3.30 20.84 0.83
C ASN A 239 -1.98 20.48 1.53
N GLY A 240 -1.07 19.81 0.85
CA GLY A 240 0.22 19.37 1.37
C GLY A 240 1.36 19.64 0.41
N GLN A 241 2.47 18.94 0.62
CA GLN A 241 3.64 18.98 -0.25
C GLN A 241 3.55 17.88 -1.31
N SER A 242 3.91 18.22 -2.55
CA SER A 242 4.04 17.24 -3.63
C SER A 242 5.49 17.17 -4.09
N VAL A 243 6.06 15.97 -4.03
CA VAL A 243 7.43 15.70 -4.44
C VAL A 243 7.42 14.75 -5.64
N VAL A 244 8.02 15.18 -6.74
CA VAL A 244 8.18 14.33 -7.92
C VAL A 244 9.46 13.51 -7.77
N THR A 245 9.34 12.20 -7.67
CA THR A 245 10.51 11.32 -7.63
C THR A 245 11.05 11.15 -9.04
N PRO A 246 12.35 11.41 -9.31
CA PRO A 246 12.91 11.24 -10.63
C PRO A 246 12.78 9.77 -11.08
N LYS A 247 12.49 9.54 -12.37
CA LYS A 247 12.74 8.22 -12.94
C LYS A 247 14.20 7.91 -12.68
N LYS A 248 14.50 6.83 -11.96
CA LYS A 248 15.88 6.33 -11.95
C LYS A 248 16.26 6.19 -13.42
N ALA A 249 17.27 6.96 -13.85
CA ALA A 249 17.78 6.84 -15.20
C ALA A 249 17.97 5.36 -15.46
N ASN A 250 17.42 4.87 -16.58
CA ASN A 250 17.64 3.48 -16.95
C ASN A 250 19.16 3.28 -16.93
N SER A 251 19.67 2.70 -15.87
CA SER A 251 20.99 2.12 -15.86
C SER A 251 20.90 0.87 -16.74
N ARG A 252 20.62 1.11 -18.03
CA ARG A 252 20.61 0.05 -19.07
C ARG A 252 21.94 -0.70 -19.12
N ALA A 253 22.95 -0.13 -18.49
CA ALA A 253 24.28 -0.72 -18.41
C ALA A 253 24.46 -1.72 -17.26
N LEU A 254 23.67 -1.63 -16.23
CA LEU A 254 23.74 -2.53 -15.07
C LEU A 254 22.30 -2.86 -14.73
N GLY A 255 21.90 -4.11 -14.91
CA GLY A 255 20.58 -4.62 -14.47
C GLY A 255 20.46 -4.59 -12.94
N VAL A 256 20.71 -3.43 -12.33
CA VAL A 256 20.67 -3.25 -10.88
C VAL A 256 19.20 -3.32 -10.49
N LYS A 257 18.82 -4.36 -9.77
CA LYS A 257 17.57 -4.33 -9.01
C LYS A 257 17.59 -3.11 -8.11
N PRO A 258 16.48 -2.39 -7.96
CA PRO A 258 16.37 -1.23 -7.06
C PRO A 258 16.65 -1.57 -5.58
N PHE A 259 16.89 -2.84 -5.24
CA PHE A 259 17.11 -3.38 -3.90
C PHE A 259 18.37 -4.22 -3.78
N SER A 260 19.45 -3.82 -4.45
CA SER A 260 20.75 -4.44 -4.22
C SER A 260 21.21 -4.24 -2.78
N THR A 261 21.67 -5.29 -2.13
CA THR A 261 22.36 -5.16 -0.83
C THR A 261 23.66 -4.39 -1.01
N ALA A 262 24.11 -3.68 0.02
CA ALA A 262 25.43 -2.98 -0.01
C ALA A 262 26.58 -3.95 -0.38
N THR A 263 26.47 -5.20 0.03
CA THR A 263 27.46 -6.26 -0.30
C THR A 263 27.45 -6.61 -1.78
N GLU A 264 26.27 -6.72 -2.39
CA GLU A 264 26.13 -7.02 -3.82
C GLU A 264 26.61 -5.85 -4.68
N GLU A 265 26.33 -4.61 -4.25
CA GLU A 265 26.84 -3.42 -4.93
C GLU A 265 28.35 -3.32 -4.84
N ALA A 266 28.94 -3.59 -3.68
CA ALA A 266 30.39 -3.63 -3.49
C ALA A 266 31.03 -4.72 -4.36
N PHE A 267 30.43 -5.91 -4.42
CA PHE A 267 30.88 -7.00 -5.30
C PHE A 267 30.83 -6.58 -6.77
N LEU A 268 29.72 -5.98 -7.21
CA LEU A 268 29.55 -5.55 -8.60
C LEU A 268 30.56 -4.45 -8.98
N GLN A 269 30.82 -3.50 -8.07
CA GLN A 269 31.83 -2.47 -8.27
C GLN A 269 33.24 -3.08 -8.39
N ASN A 270 33.57 -4.00 -7.49
CA ASN A 270 34.86 -4.70 -7.51
C ASN A 270 35.04 -5.53 -8.79
N LEU A 271 34.00 -6.24 -9.22
CA LEU A 271 34.00 -7.00 -10.47
C LEU A 271 34.18 -6.09 -11.68
N THR A 272 33.46 -4.97 -11.76
CA THR A 272 33.57 -4.00 -12.86
C THR A 272 34.96 -3.38 -12.91
N HIS A 273 35.55 -3.07 -11.74
CA HIS A 273 36.91 -2.56 -11.64
C HIS A 273 37.94 -3.61 -12.06
N ALA A 274 37.77 -4.86 -11.62
CA ALA A 274 38.65 -5.97 -12.00
C ALA A 274 38.63 -6.23 -13.51
N LEU A 275 37.43 -6.24 -14.12
CA LEU A 275 37.29 -6.38 -15.58
C LEU A 275 37.93 -5.22 -16.34
N GLY A 276 37.82 -3.99 -15.83
CA GLY A 276 38.52 -2.80 -16.39
C GLY A 276 40.03 -2.97 -16.36
N ASN A 277 40.59 -3.58 -15.33
CA ASN A 277 42.00 -3.85 -15.18
C ASN A 277 42.54 -4.99 -16.07
N ILE A 278 41.67 -5.82 -16.64
CA ILE A 278 42.05 -6.92 -17.57
C ILE A 278 42.06 -6.45 -19.04
N TRP A 279 42.25 -5.18 -19.29
CA TRP A 279 42.37 -4.60 -20.65
C TRP A 279 41.10 -4.75 -21.52
N LEU A 280 39.98 -4.95 -20.91
CA LEU A 280 38.69 -4.94 -21.60
C LEU A 280 38.16 -3.50 -21.67
N SER A 281 38.01 -2.98 -22.87
CA SER A 281 37.35 -1.67 -23.00
C SER A 281 35.89 -1.79 -22.56
N GLN A 282 35.36 -0.75 -21.92
CA GLN A 282 33.95 -0.72 -21.46
C GLN A 282 32.91 -1.00 -22.56
N SER A 283 33.30 -0.89 -23.82
CA SER A 283 32.46 -1.23 -24.98
C SER A 283 32.40 -2.73 -25.29
N ARG A 284 33.24 -3.56 -24.67
CA ARG A 284 33.32 -5.00 -24.95
C ARG A 284 32.65 -5.89 -23.92
N TYR A 285 32.28 -5.38 -22.78
CA TYR A 285 31.56 -6.13 -21.76
C TYR A 285 30.50 -5.29 -21.11
N ALA A 286 29.44 -5.95 -20.63
CA ALA A 286 28.41 -5.37 -19.79
C ALA A 286 28.18 -6.32 -18.62
N VAL A 287 28.07 -5.76 -17.41
CA VAL A 287 27.78 -6.53 -16.21
C VAL A 287 26.29 -6.39 -15.93
N TYR A 288 25.60 -7.49 -15.88
CA TYR A 288 24.18 -7.57 -15.56
C TYR A 288 24.00 -8.32 -14.26
N LYS A 289 23.07 -7.82 -13.44
CA LYS A 289 22.74 -8.44 -12.17
C LYS A 289 21.34 -9.09 -12.26
N GLU A 290 21.28 -10.35 -11.84
CA GLU A 290 20.03 -11.10 -11.75
C GLU A 290 19.17 -11.04 -13.03
N VAL A 291 19.78 -11.28 -14.17
CA VAL A 291 19.09 -11.35 -15.44
C VAL A 291 18.37 -12.70 -15.53
N PRO A 292 17.06 -12.71 -15.83
CA PRO A 292 16.36 -13.97 -16.09
C PRO A 292 17.03 -14.74 -17.24
N ILE A 293 17.19 -16.05 -17.09
CA ILE A 293 17.82 -16.92 -18.09
C ILE A 293 17.19 -16.72 -19.47
N SER A 294 15.87 -16.57 -19.54
CA SER A 294 15.13 -16.32 -20.78
C SER A 294 15.50 -15.00 -21.49
N GLN A 295 16.13 -14.04 -20.79
CA GLN A 295 16.63 -12.80 -21.40
C GLN A 295 18.05 -12.93 -21.94
N VAL A 296 18.84 -13.87 -21.39
CA VAL A 296 20.20 -14.13 -21.83
C VAL A 296 20.20 -15.08 -23.03
N PHE A 297 19.35 -16.05 -23.01
CA PHE A 297 19.24 -17.08 -24.05
C PHE A 297 17.89 -16.98 -24.74
N ARG A 298 17.88 -16.97 -26.07
CA ARG A 298 16.67 -16.93 -26.90
C ARG A 298 15.97 -18.29 -27.06
N THR A 299 16.35 -19.28 -26.26
CA THR A 299 15.85 -20.64 -26.28
C THR A 299 15.14 -20.98 -24.98
N ASN A 300 14.26 -21.97 -25.01
CA ASN A 300 13.63 -22.55 -23.81
C ASN A 300 14.56 -23.55 -23.10
N ASP A 301 15.87 -23.29 -23.14
CA ASP A 301 16.84 -24.15 -22.46
C ASP A 301 16.54 -24.20 -20.95
N THR A 302 16.61 -25.37 -20.37
CA THR A 302 16.52 -25.53 -18.91
C THR A 302 17.83 -25.10 -18.24
N PHE A 303 17.81 -24.86 -16.93
CA PHE A 303 19.01 -24.55 -16.18
C PHE A 303 20.08 -25.64 -16.32
N ASP A 304 19.65 -26.88 -16.33
CA ASP A 304 20.56 -28.05 -16.48
C ASP A 304 21.21 -28.06 -17.87
N ASP A 305 20.46 -27.79 -18.93
CA ASP A 305 20.97 -27.70 -20.31
C ASP A 305 22.07 -26.65 -20.43
N LEU A 306 21.85 -25.48 -19.77
CA LEU A 306 22.80 -24.38 -19.79
C LEU A 306 24.06 -24.70 -18.97
N PHE A 307 23.92 -25.36 -17.82
CA PHE A 307 25.02 -25.73 -16.95
C PHE A 307 25.94 -26.77 -17.63
N TYR A 308 25.36 -27.79 -18.25
CA TYR A 308 26.13 -28.81 -18.97
C TYR A 308 26.68 -28.35 -20.32
N SER A 309 26.14 -27.31 -20.90
CA SER A 309 26.62 -26.76 -22.17
C SER A 309 27.81 -25.81 -22.04
N GLY A 310 28.28 -25.53 -20.82
CA GLY A 310 29.38 -24.57 -20.56
C GLY A 310 29.06 -23.13 -20.94
N ARG A 311 27.77 -22.76 -21.00
CA ARG A 311 27.34 -21.41 -21.39
C ARG A 311 27.41 -20.37 -20.26
N PHE A 312 27.89 -20.79 -19.09
CA PHE A 312 28.12 -19.98 -17.91
C PHE A 312 29.60 -19.78 -17.55
N ASP A 313 30.53 -20.20 -18.39
CA ASP A 313 31.97 -19.99 -18.17
C ASP A 313 32.42 -18.54 -18.42
#